data_0609736322cb2e0dae1b090bf1e2e3f5
#
_entry.id   0609736322cb2e0dae1b090bf1e2e3f5
#
_cell.length_a   1.000
_cell.length_b   1.000
_cell.length_c   1.000
_cell.angle_alpha   90.00
_cell.angle_beta   90.00
_cell.angle_gamma   90.00
#
_symmetry.space_group_name_H-M   'P 1'
#
loop_
_entity.id
_entity.type
_entity.pdbx_description
1 polymer ?
#
loop_
_entity_poly.entity_id
_entity_poly.type
_entity_poly.pdbx_seq_one_letter_code
_entity_poly.pdbx_strand_id
1 'polypeptide(L)'
;RYFLLARFDDYAGPTGEPSGYAGSKAAYIDELEFIPVTDDAARVAGLQAGDYHYLEEIVADEIEMLRNDPNVVVEILPVRSYGFIGLNHAQGPMSNLTIRRAVQAALSIREQGLASHGEGFFELGPGIMLPITVWDSDAGAELYDQANPVKARQLLQEAGYDGTPIRWLTTQDDLGDYNSAVVCKQQLEEAGFSVELIVLDEATLFTTRSQPEGWDVWNGAFILRTDPTQLPFLASCDYSGWWCSPEKEAAFERLLTETEFEKRYEAFEELQRLFYEEVGAI
;
A
#
# COMPACT_ATOMS: atom_id res chain seq x y z
N ARG A 1 17.86 -20.20 -5.58
CA ARG A 1 17.01 -20.38 -6.76
C ARG A 1 16.90 -19.04 -7.46
N TYR A 2 16.77 -19.06 -8.80
CA TYR A 2 16.64 -17.86 -9.61
C TYR A 2 15.63 -18.12 -10.74
N PHE A 3 15.14 -17.07 -11.37
CA PHE A 3 14.36 -17.15 -12.62
C PHE A 3 15.22 -16.63 -13.76
N LEU A 4 15.33 -17.40 -14.83
CA LEU A 4 16.06 -17.00 -16.04
C LEU A 4 15.05 -16.76 -17.16
N LEU A 5 15.08 -15.57 -17.73
CA LEU A 5 14.35 -15.21 -18.95
C LEU A 5 15.37 -15.06 -20.10
N ALA A 6 15.10 -15.69 -21.21
CA ALA A 6 15.89 -15.51 -22.43
C ALA A 6 15.09 -14.69 -23.45
N ARG A 7 15.80 -13.88 -24.25
CA ARG A 7 15.20 -13.12 -25.35
C ARG A 7 14.50 -14.09 -26.31
N PHE A 8 13.27 -13.76 -26.66
CA PHE A 8 12.53 -14.46 -27.70
C PHE A 8 12.71 -13.74 -29.03
N ASP A 9 13.56 -14.27 -29.90
CA ASP A 9 13.98 -13.62 -31.15
C ASP A 9 12.83 -13.44 -32.16
N ASP A 10 11.82 -14.31 -32.12
CA ASP A 10 10.62 -14.20 -32.98
C ASP A 10 9.52 -13.29 -32.39
N TYR A 11 9.81 -12.52 -31.31
CA TYR A 11 8.84 -11.64 -30.72
C TYR A 11 8.49 -10.47 -31.64
N ALA A 12 7.24 -10.44 -32.08
CA ALA A 12 6.64 -9.35 -32.84
C ALA A 12 5.82 -8.45 -31.90
N GLY A 13 6.48 -7.46 -31.30
CA GLY A 13 5.83 -6.50 -30.39
C GLY A 13 4.90 -5.52 -31.08
N PRO A 14 4.09 -4.80 -30.30
CA PRO A 14 3.30 -3.67 -30.80
C PRO A 14 4.18 -2.63 -31.51
N THR A 15 3.62 -1.91 -32.46
CA THR A 15 4.26 -0.76 -33.11
C THR A 15 3.82 0.55 -32.45
N GLY A 16 4.62 1.59 -32.58
CA GLY A 16 4.35 2.92 -32.04
C GLY A 16 5.33 3.32 -30.95
N GLU A 17 5.31 4.59 -30.56
CA GLU A 17 6.19 5.10 -29.52
C GLU A 17 5.92 4.42 -28.17
N PRO A 18 6.96 4.08 -27.39
CA PRO A 18 6.80 3.55 -26.04
C PRO A 18 6.03 4.53 -25.14
N SER A 19 5.02 4.02 -24.43
CA SER A 19 4.24 4.80 -23.48
C SER A 19 3.81 3.91 -22.30
N GLY A 20 4.53 3.95 -21.20
CA GLY A 20 4.29 3.06 -20.06
C GLY A 20 4.28 1.59 -20.49
N TYR A 21 3.15 0.90 -20.28
CA TYR A 21 2.96 -0.49 -20.70
C TYR A 21 2.50 -0.65 -22.17
N ALA A 22 2.24 0.45 -22.89
CA ALA A 22 1.80 0.44 -24.28
C ALA A 22 2.96 0.80 -25.25
N GLY A 23 2.72 0.65 -26.55
CA GLY A 23 3.68 0.93 -27.61
C GLY A 23 4.75 -0.14 -27.79
N SER A 24 5.78 0.17 -28.57
CA SER A 24 6.82 -0.80 -28.91
C SER A 24 7.64 -1.22 -27.69
N LYS A 25 8.02 -2.50 -27.68
CA LYS A 25 8.90 -3.12 -26.68
C LYS A 25 10.07 -3.78 -27.41
N ALA A 26 11.28 -3.48 -27.00
CA ALA A 26 12.48 -4.08 -27.53
C ALA A 26 13.28 -4.75 -26.41
N ALA A 27 13.65 -6.00 -26.60
CA ALA A 27 14.58 -6.70 -25.72
C ALA A 27 16.01 -6.39 -26.15
N TYR A 28 16.75 -5.63 -25.37
CA TYR A 28 18.14 -5.24 -25.65
C TYR A 28 19.16 -6.20 -25.04
N ILE A 29 18.75 -7.04 -24.09
CA ILE A 29 19.57 -8.02 -23.38
C ILE A 29 19.15 -9.42 -23.77
N ASP A 30 20.12 -10.34 -23.84
CA ASP A 30 19.88 -11.72 -24.28
C ASP A 30 19.27 -12.57 -23.18
N GLU A 31 19.74 -12.40 -21.94
CA GLU A 31 19.27 -13.13 -20.76
C GLU A 31 19.11 -12.19 -19.57
N LEU A 32 18.05 -12.41 -18.80
CA LEU A 32 17.75 -11.71 -17.54
C LEU A 32 17.56 -12.72 -16.44
N GLU A 33 18.42 -12.65 -15.42
CA GLU A 33 18.39 -13.52 -14.25
C GLU A 33 17.84 -12.75 -13.05
N PHE A 34 16.73 -13.21 -12.46
CA PHE A 34 16.18 -12.69 -11.23
C PHE A 34 16.65 -13.52 -10.05
N ILE A 35 17.45 -12.93 -9.18
CA ILE A 35 18.03 -13.58 -8.01
C ILE A 35 17.36 -13.03 -6.75
N PRO A 36 16.48 -13.78 -6.06
CA PRO A 36 15.88 -13.32 -4.81
C PRO A 36 16.94 -13.28 -3.71
N VAL A 37 17.15 -12.09 -3.15
CA VAL A 37 18.02 -11.84 -1.99
C VAL A 37 17.23 -10.99 -1.00
N THR A 38 16.86 -11.57 0.12
CA THR A 38 15.96 -10.94 1.11
C THR A 38 16.68 -9.95 2.04
N ASP A 39 18.00 -10.03 2.16
CA ASP A 39 18.80 -9.13 2.98
C ASP A 39 19.25 -7.90 2.18
N ASP A 40 18.85 -6.70 2.60
CA ASP A 40 19.12 -5.44 1.92
C ASP A 40 20.62 -5.15 1.82
N ALA A 41 21.36 -5.34 2.90
CA ALA A 41 22.80 -5.09 2.92
C ALA A 41 23.54 -6.05 1.98
N ALA A 42 23.11 -7.31 1.90
CA ALA A 42 23.68 -8.28 0.95
C ALA A 42 23.37 -7.92 -0.49
N ARG A 43 22.17 -7.38 -0.80
CA ARG A 43 21.83 -6.87 -2.14
C ARG A 43 22.76 -5.72 -2.55
N VAL A 44 22.92 -4.73 -1.69
CA VAL A 44 23.77 -3.57 -1.93
C VAL A 44 25.23 -3.99 -2.09
N ALA A 45 25.76 -4.85 -1.21
CA ALA A 45 27.12 -5.35 -1.31
C ALA A 45 27.36 -6.10 -2.63
N GLY A 46 26.41 -6.93 -3.07
CA GLY A 46 26.50 -7.65 -4.34
C GLY A 46 26.48 -6.72 -5.57
N LEU A 47 25.69 -5.64 -5.54
CA LEU A 47 25.74 -4.60 -6.57
C LEU A 47 27.12 -3.94 -6.64
N GLN A 48 27.66 -3.50 -5.51
CA GLN A 48 28.97 -2.86 -5.43
C GLN A 48 30.13 -3.80 -5.83
N ALA A 49 29.99 -5.10 -5.55
CA ALA A 49 30.94 -6.13 -5.99
C ALA A 49 30.84 -6.48 -7.48
N GLY A 50 29.74 -6.09 -8.15
CA GLY A 50 29.46 -6.44 -9.55
C GLY A 50 28.82 -7.83 -9.72
N ASP A 51 28.34 -8.44 -8.64
CA ASP A 51 27.61 -9.72 -8.68
C ASP A 51 26.18 -9.50 -9.24
N TYR A 52 25.64 -8.30 -9.03
CA TYR A 52 24.36 -7.85 -9.57
C TYR A 52 24.52 -6.61 -10.43
N HIS A 53 23.66 -6.46 -11.44
CA HIS A 53 23.71 -5.31 -12.36
C HIS A 53 22.59 -4.30 -12.09
N TYR A 54 21.56 -4.69 -11.37
CA TYR A 54 20.39 -3.89 -11.05
C TYR A 54 19.81 -4.33 -9.71
N LEU A 55 19.42 -3.38 -8.90
CA LEU A 55 18.60 -3.58 -7.70
C LEU A 55 17.31 -2.79 -7.84
N GLU A 56 16.23 -3.39 -7.45
CA GLU A 56 14.94 -2.75 -7.25
C GLU A 56 14.77 -2.51 -5.74
N GLU A 57 14.21 -1.38 -5.37
CA GLU A 57 13.93 -1.01 -3.98
C GLU A 57 15.18 -1.00 -3.07
N ILE A 58 15.65 0.19 -2.78
CA ILE A 58 16.80 0.44 -1.90
C ILE A 58 16.28 1.21 -0.68
N VAL A 59 16.67 0.80 0.52
CA VAL A 59 16.35 1.55 1.74
C VAL A 59 17.00 2.94 1.72
N ALA A 60 16.30 3.94 2.25
CA ALA A 60 16.71 5.34 2.16
C ALA A 60 18.13 5.59 2.67
N ASP A 61 18.55 4.90 3.73
CA ASP A 61 19.86 5.05 4.36
C ASP A 61 21.03 4.64 3.45
N GLU A 62 20.78 3.79 2.45
CA GLU A 62 21.80 3.29 1.51
C GLU A 62 21.96 4.23 0.29
N ILE A 63 21.01 5.09 0.02
CA ILE A 63 20.93 5.91 -1.21
C ILE A 63 22.12 6.85 -1.31
N GLU A 64 22.49 7.55 -0.22
CA GLU A 64 23.60 8.50 -0.24
C GLU A 64 24.94 7.81 -0.48
N MET A 65 25.16 6.65 0.13
CA MET A 65 26.35 5.84 -0.09
C MET A 65 26.46 5.39 -1.54
N LEU A 66 25.38 4.88 -2.13
CA LEU A 66 25.35 4.42 -3.52
C LEU A 66 25.51 5.56 -4.52
N ARG A 67 24.97 6.75 -4.25
CA ARG A 67 25.19 7.95 -5.08
C ARG A 67 26.64 8.39 -5.14
N ASN A 68 27.42 8.09 -4.11
CA ASN A 68 28.85 8.41 -4.05
C ASN A 68 29.74 7.31 -4.68
N ASP A 69 29.17 6.17 -5.08
CA ASP A 69 29.92 5.11 -5.78
C ASP A 69 29.98 5.42 -7.28
N PRO A 70 31.19 5.61 -7.88
CA PRO A 70 31.30 5.97 -9.29
C PRO A 70 30.87 4.88 -10.28
N ASN A 71 30.65 3.66 -9.80
CA ASN A 71 30.24 2.52 -10.60
C ASN A 71 28.72 2.28 -10.55
N VAL A 72 27.98 3.05 -9.75
CA VAL A 72 26.55 2.87 -9.51
C VAL A 72 25.77 4.11 -9.97
N VAL A 73 24.65 3.91 -10.64
CA VAL A 73 23.70 4.96 -10.98
C VAL A 73 22.45 4.74 -10.12
N VAL A 74 22.10 5.74 -9.31
CA VAL A 74 20.87 5.71 -8.50
C VAL A 74 19.81 6.55 -9.18
N GLU A 75 18.70 5.93 -9.55
CA GLU A 75 17.51 6.60 -10.09
C GLU A 75 16.39 6.59 -9.04
N ILE A 76 15.87 7.77 -8.75
CA ILE A 76 14.65 7.91 -7.93
C ILE A 76 13.48 8.09 -8.89
N LEU A 77 12.62 7.11 -8.94
CA LEU A 77 11.42 7.17 -9.77
C LEU A 77 10.34 8.03 -9.09
N PRO A 78 9.48 8.70 -9.87
CA PRO A 78 8.32 9.38 -9.29
C PRO A 78 7.41 8.39 -8.56
N VAL A 79 6.54 8.89 -7.68
CA VAL A 79 5.60 8.06 -6.89
C VAL A 79 4.89 7.04 -7.78
N ARG A 80 5.03 5.76 -7.44
CA ARG A 80 4.51 4.61 -8.20
C ARG A 80 3.65 3.66 -7.37
N SER A 81 3.65 3.85 -6.07
CA SER A 81 2.88 3.05 -5.12
C SER A 81 2.38 3.93 -3.99
N TYR A 82 1.43 3.44 -3.25
CA TYR A 82 0.95 4.05 -2.02
C TYR A 82 0.78 2.99 -0.94
N GLY A 83 1.07 3.39 0.29
CA GLY A 83 0.87 2.53 1.47
C GLY A 83 -0.61 2.23 1.68
N PHE A 84 -0.89 1.10 2.29
CA PHE A 84 -2.25 0.63 2.53
C PHE A 84 -2.31 -0.14 3.85
N ILE A 85 -3.26 0.22 4.69
CA ILE A 85 -3.57 -0.50 5.93
C ILE A 85 -4.97 -1.09 5.79
N GLY A 86 -5.03 -2.39 5.55
CA GLY A 86 -6.28 -3.15 5.45
C GLY A 86 -6.84 -3.49 6.82
N LEU A 87 -8.12 -3.25 7.01
CA LEU A 87 -8.86 -3.51 8.24
C LEU A 87 -9.83 -4.67 8.03
N ASN A 88 -9.93 -5.58 8.99
CA ASN A 88 -10.80 -6.75 8.91
C ASN A 88 -12.24 -6.40 9.33
N HIS A 89 -13.09 -6.06 8.36
CA HIS A 89 -14.49 -5.73 8.61
C HIS A 89 -15.35 -6.93 8.97
N ALA A 90 -14.89 -8.15 8.63
CA ALA A 90 -15.70 -9.37 8.81
C ALA A 90 -15.79 -9.81 10.25
N GLN A 91 -14.77 -9.54 11.08
CA GLN A 91 -14.72 -9.98 12.46
C GLN A 91 -13.77 -9.16 13.34
N GLY A 92 -13.75 -9.52 14.64
CA GLY A 92 -12.87 -8.89 15.63
C GLY A 92 -13.20 -7.41 15.89
N PRO A 93 -12.30 -6.68 16.54
CA PRO A 93 -12.53 -5.26 16.85
C PRO A 93 -12.80 -4.39 15.62
N MET A 94 -12.19 -4.70 14.48
CA MET A 94 -12.34 -3.92 13.24
C MET A 94 -13.71 -4.10 12.56
N SER A 95 -14.56 -5.05 12.98
CA SER A 95 -15.95 -5.11 12.53
C SER A 95 -16.80 -3.94 13.04
N ASN A 96 -16.37 -3.28 14.12
CA ASN A 96 -17.01 -2.10 14.68
C ASN A 96 -16.52 -0.82 14.02
N LEU A 97 -17.41 -0.11 13.32
CA LEU A 97 -17.07 1.14 12.62
C LEU A 97 -16.48 2.21 13.56
N THR A 98 -16.97 2.33 14.80
CA THR A 98 -16.44 3.34 15.74
C THR A 98 -15.01 3.01 16.15
N ILE A 99 -14.64 1.75 16.27
CA ILE A 99 -13.26 1.31 16.53
C ILE A 99 -12.39 1.61 15.29
N ARG A 100 -12.83 1.33 14.09
CA ARG A 100 -12.09 1.69 12.86
C ARG A 100 -11.86 3.19 12.76
N ARG A 101 -12.88 4.01 13.07
CA ARG A 101 -12.74 5.49 13.14
C ARG A 101 -11.75 5.94 14.22
N ALA A 102 -11.66 5.20 15.34
CA ALA A 102 -10.64 5.49 16.35
C ALA A 102 -9.22 5.17 15.85
N VAL A 103 -9.04 4.07 15.12
CA VAL A 103 -7.76 3.76 14.46
C VAL A 103 -7.39 4.86 13.47
N GLN A 104 -8.30 5.22 12.54
CA GLN A 104 -8.09 6.29 11.56
C GLN A 104 -7.75 7.64 12.21
N ALA A 105 -8.40 7.97 13.34
CA ALA A 105 -8.13 9.21 14.06
C ALA A 105 -6.78 9.21 14.78
N ALA A 106 -6.28 8.06 15.23
CA ALA A 106 -5.03 7.94 15.98
C ALA A 106 -3.79 8.09 15.09
N LEU A 107 -3.85 7.59 13.86
CA LEU A 107 -2.68 7.45 13.00
C LEU A 107 -2.23 8.78 12.39
N SER A 108 -0.91 8.98 12.34
CA SER A 108 -0.23 9.97 11.51
C SER A 108 0.41 9.27 10.32
N ILE A 109 -0.14 9.52 9.14
CA ILE A 109 0.37 8.97 7.88
C ILE A 109 1.76 9.55 7.57
N ARG A 110 1.99 10.82 7.97
CA ARG A 110 3.30 11.45 7.84
C ARG A 110 4.39 10.71 8.61
N GLU A 111 4.17 10.38 9.88
CA GLU A 111 5.15 9.66 10.70
C GLU A 111 5.37 8.23 10.20
N GLN A 112 4.31 7.59 9.72
CA GLN A 112 4.37 6.32 9.06
C GLN A 112 5.26 6.37 7.80
N GLY A 113 5.05 7.36 6.92
CA GLY A 113 5.87 7.57 5.72
C GLY A 113 7.34 7.84 6.04
N LEU A 114 7.63 8.61 7.09
CA LEU A 114 8.99 8.85 7.57
C LEU A 114 9.66 7.54 8.02
N ALA A 115 8.95 6.68 8.73
CA ALA A 115 9.49 5.42 9.23
C ALA A 115 9.69 4.37 8.12
N SER A 116 8.81 4.38 7.11
CA SER A 116 8.82 3.43 6.01
C SER A 116 9.83 3.78 4.92
N HIS A 117 9.90 5.07 4.54
CA HIS A 117 10.63 5.51 3.35
C HIS A 117 11.74 6.54 3.63
N GLY A 118 11.71 7.22 4.78
CA GLY A 118 12.62 8.32 5.09
C GLY A 118 12.19 9.67 4.50
N GLU A 119 12.79 10.75 5.00
CA GLU A 119 12.47 12.12 4.58
C GLU A 119 12.82 12.35 3.09
N GLY A 120 11.87 12.89 2.34
CA GLY A 120 12.04 13.20 0.91
C GLY A 120 11.78 12.04 -0.06
N PHE A 121 11.39 10.86 0.45
CA PHE A 121 11.10 9.68 -0.38
C PHE A 121 9.64 9.25 -0.34
N PHE A 122 8.75 10.09 0.17
CA PHE A 122 7.30 9.88 0.13
C PHE A 122 6.58 11.21 -0.05
N GLU A 123 5.35 11.14 -0.52
CA GLU A 123 4.43 12.28 -0.64
C GLU A 123 3.14 11.96 0.11
N LEU A 124 2.50 12.98 0.68
CA LEU A 124 1.21 12.88 1.35
C LEU A 124 0.10 13.31 0.39
N GLY A 125 -1.00 12.59 0.42
CA GLY A 125 -2.19 12.95 -0.34
C GLY A 125 -3.39 12.09 0.04
N PRO A 126 -4.60 12.66 0.06
CA PRO A 126 -5.81 11.95 0.45
C PRO A 126 -6.37 11.03 -0.64
N GLY A 127 -5.85 11.12 -1.86
CA GLY A 127 -6.36 10.36 -2.99
C GLY A 127 -6.10 8.86 -2.86
N ILE A 128 -7.12 8.03 -3.03
CA ILE A 128 -6.97 6.57 -3.15
C ILE A 128 -6.47 6.16 -4.54
N MET A 129 -6.36 7.12 -5.46
CA MET A 129 -5.66 7.01 -6.72
C MET A 129 -4.49 7.99 -6.72
N LEU A 130 -3.36 7.62 -7.35
CA LEU A 130 -2.19 8.49 -7.37
C LEU A 130 -2.45 9.80 -8.14
N PRO A 131 -1.90 10.93 -7.69
CA PRO A 131 -2.16 12.26 -8.29
C PRO A 131 -1.65 12.41 -9.74
N ILE A 132 -0.84 11.49 -10.24
CA ILE A 132 -0.45 11.44 -11.65
C ILE A 132 -1.54 10.90 -12.57
N THR A 133 -2.67 10.42 -12.00
CA THR A 133 -3.82 9.92 -12.77
C THR A 133 -4.89 11.00 -12.92
N VAL A 134 -5.81 10.79 -13.84
CA VAL A 134 -7.00 11.65 -14.00
C VAL A 134 -8.02 11.48 -12.87
N TRP A 135 -7.75 10.59 -11.92
CA TRP A 135 -8.62 10.21 -10.82
C TRP A 135 -8.20 10.84 -9.49
N ASP A 136 -7.27 11.80 -9.50
CA ASP A 136 -6.92 12.54 -8.29
C ASP A 136 -8.13 13.25 -7.70
N SER A 137 -8.37 13.09 -6.38
CA SER A 137 -9.55 13.63 -5.71
C SER A 137 -9.28 13.88 -4.23
N ASP A 138 -9.84 14.98 -3.73
CA ASP A 138 -9.81 15.39 -2.31
C ASP A 138 -11.08 14.95 -1.55
N ALA A 139 -11.94 14.11 -2.13
CA ALA A 139 -13.18 13.68 -1.49
C ALA A 139 -12.89 12.91 -0.18
N GLY A 140 -13.35 13.43 0.97
CA GLY A 140 -13.08 12.86 2.30
C GLY A 140 -11.74 13.26 2.92
N ALA A 141 -11.01 14.21 2.32
CA ALA A 141 -9.69 14.67 2.79
C ALA A 141 -9.67 15.15 4.25
N GLU A 142 -10.80 15.62 4.79
CA GLU A 142 -10.92 16.03 6.19
C GLU A 142 -10.75 14.86 7.19
N LEU A 143 -10.82 13.62 6.71
CA LEU A 143 -10.62 12.42 7.50
C LEU A 143 -9.23 11.78 7.29
N TYR A 144 -8.43 12.34 6.38
CA TYR A 144 -7.05 11.90 6.12
C TYR A 144 -6.09 12.46 7.17
N ASP A 145 -5.05 11.69 7.53
CA ASP A 145 -3.91 12.06 8.40
C ASP A 145 -4.31 12.89 9.64
N GLN A 146 -5.32 12.42 10.40
CA GLN A 146 -5.89 13.16 11.51
C GLN A 146 -4.92 13.35 12.68
N ALA A 147 -4.03 12.39 12.94
CA ALA A 147 -3.03 12.42 14.01
C ALA A 147 -3.59 12.91 15.36
N ASN A 148 -4.81 12.45 15.72
CA ASN A 148 -5.57 12.97 16.85
C ASN A 148 -5.86 11.86 17.91
N PRO A 149 -4.89 11.54 18.79
CA PRO A 149 -5.05 10.50 19.80
C PRO A 149 -6.12 10.84 20.85
N VAL A 150 -6.48 12.13 21.01
CA VAL A 150 -7.55 12.54 21.92
C VAL A 150 -8.90 12.12 21.36
N LYS A 151 -9.17 12.42 20.09
CA LYS A 151 -10.38 11.97 19.38
C LYS A 151 -10.46 10.44 19.37
N ALA A 152 -9.34 9.77 19.11
CA ALA A 152 -9.27 8.31 19.10
C ALA A 152 -9.70 7.71 20.44
N ARG A 153 -9.18 8.23 21.57
CA ARG A 153 -9.59 7.80 22.93
C ARG A 153 -11.08 7.99 23.20
N GLN A 154 -11.66 9.09 22.76
CA GLN A 154 -13.10 9.35 22.90
C GLN A 154 -13.91 8.29 22.13
N LEU A 155 -13.54 8.04 20.88
CA LEU A 155 -14.20 7.00 20.05
C LEU A 155 -14.05 5.59 20.64
N LEU A 156 -12.90 5.26 21.22
CA LEU A 156 -12.70 3.98 21.91
C LEU A 156 -13.65 3.81 23.12
N GLN A 157 -13.83 4.87 23.91
CA GLN A 157 -14.75 4.88 25.03
C GLN A 157 -16.20 4.73 24.57
N GLU A 158 -16.60 5.45 23.51
CA GLU A 158 -17.92 5.35 22.87
C GLU A 158 -18.20 3.95 22.33
N ALA A 159 -17.19 3.31 21.76
CA ALA A 159 -17.27 1.96 21.22
C ALA A 159 -17.31 0.87 22.30
N GLY A 160 -17.00 1.22 23.57
CA GLY A 160 -16.88 0.25 24.65
C GLY A 160 -15.72 -0.73 24.45
N TYR A 161 -14.60 -0.27 23.86
CA TYR A 161 -13.43 -1.12 23.64
C TYR A 161 -12.91 -1.70 24.95
N ASP A 162 -12.80 -3.02 25.02
CA ASP A 162 -12.49 -3.79 26.25
C ASP A 162 -11.00 -4.10 26.44
N GLY A 163 -10.13 -3.60 25.54
CA GLY A 163 -8.70 -3.89 25.56
C GLY A 163 -8.30 -5.16 24.80
N THR A 164 -9.22 -5.79 24.08
CA THR A 164 -8.89 -6.92 23.19
C THR A 164 -7.76 -6.52 22.23
N PRO A 165 -6.62 -7.23 22.20
CA PRO A 165 -5.51 -6.86 21.33
C PRO A 165 -5.89 -6.81 19.85
N ILE A 166 -5.47 -5.75 19.18
CA ILE A 166 -5.51 -5.64 17.71
C ILE A 166 -4.35 -6.46 17.16
N ARG A 167 -4.64 -7.53 16.47
CA ARG A 167 -3.65 -8.42 15.86
C ARG A 167 -3.27 -7.86 14.48
N TRP A 168 -2.06 -7.33 14.38
CA TRP A 168 -1.57 -6.66 13.18
C TRP A 168 -0.56 -7.55 12.45
N LEU A 169 -0.91 -8.01 11.24
CA LEU A 169 0.00 -8.76 10.37
C LEU A 169 0.99 -7.80 9.70
N THR A 170 2.27 -8.12 9.77
CA THR A 170 3.34 -7.42 9.07
C THR A 170 4.46 -8.38 8.68
N THR A 171 5.42 -7.90 7.90
CA THR A 171 6.57 -8.70 7.46
C THR A 171 7.88 -7.95 7.67
N GLN A 172 8.97 -8.68 7.89
CA GLN A 172 10.33 -8.16 7.85
C GLN A 172 11.03 -8.42 6.50
N ASP A 173 10.36 -9.11 5.57
CA ASP A 173 10.86 -9.25 4.20
C ASP A 173 10.80 -7.90 3.45
N ASP A 174 9.95 -6.97 3.94
CA ASP A 174 9.94 -5.55 3.62
C ASP A 174 10.09 -4.74 4.92
N LEU A 175 11.24 -4.07 5.07
CA LEU A 175 11.53 -3.27 6.26
C LEU A 175 10.67 -2.01 6.34
N GLY A 176 10.24 -1.44 5.22
CA GLY A 176 9.32 -0.30 5.18
C GLY A 176 7.98 -0.66 5.81
N ASP A 177 7.43 -1.80 5.44
CA ASP A 177 6.18 -2.33 6.02
C ASP A 177 6.32 -2.61 7.52
N TYR A 178 7.43 -3.22 7.94
CA TYR A 178 7.67 -3.48 9.35
C TYR A 178 7.79 -2.20 10.17
N ASN A 179 8.58 -1.23 9.72
CA ASN A 179 8.79 0.05 10.40
C ASN A 179 7.48 0.84 10.49
N SER A 180 6.69 0.85 9.42
CA SER A 180 5.34 1.40 9.41
C SER A 180 4.46 0.78 10.50
N ALA A 181 4.39 -0.54 10.58
CA ALA A 181 3.60 -1.24 11.58
C ALA A 181 4.05 -0.92 13.03
N VAL A 182 5.36 -0.79 13.27
CA VAL A 182 5.92 -0.43 14.59
C VAL A 182 5.48 0.98 15.01
N VAL A 183 5.56 1.96 14.11
CA VAL A 183 5.11 3.34 14.39
C VAL A 183 3.60 3.39 14.60
N CYS A 184 2.81 2.74 13.74
CA CYS A 184 1.37 2.66 13.91
C CYS A 184 0.98 2.00 15.23
N LYS A 185 1.66 0.92 15.62
CA LYS A 185 1.47 0.29 16.95
C LYS A 185 1.66 1.30 18.07
N GLN A 186 2.76 2.06 18.06
CA GLN A 186 3.04 3.07 19.09
C GLN A 186 1.91 4.10 19.15
N GLN A 187 1.49 4.66 18.02
CA GLN A 187 0.42 5.66 17.94
C GLN A 187 -0.92 5.13 18.46
N LEU A 188 -1.25 3.89 18.12
CA LEU A 188 -2.45 3.23 18.62
C LEU A 188 -2.40 2.97 20.14
N GLU A 189 -1.26 2.54 20.65
CA GLU A 189 -1.06 2.32 22.10
C GLU A 189 -1.14 3.64 22.87
N GLU A 190 -0.60 4.75 22.34
CA GLU A 190 -0.77 6.10 22.89
C GLU A 190 -2.25 6.54 22.91
N ALA A 191 -3.03 6.09 21.92
CA ALA A 191 -4.48 6.33 21.88
C ALA A 191 -5.29 5.40 22.81
N GLY A 192 -4.67 4.39 23.41
CA GLY A 192 -5.31 3.48 24.37
C GLY A 192 -5.71 2.11 23.81
N PHE A 193 -5.26 1.77 22.61
CA PHE A 193 -5.38 0.42 22.06
C PHE A 193 -4.36 -0.53 22.71
N SER A 194 -4.64 -1.83 22.66
CA SER A 194 -3.63 -2.89 22.80
C SER A 194 -3.31 -3.41 21.41
N VAL A 195 -2.04 -3.52 21.03
CA VAL A 195 -1.64 -3.96 19.69
C VAL A 195 -0.59 -5.07 19.77
N GLU A 196 -0.85 -6.17 19.07
CA GLU A 196 0.05 -7.30 18.91
C GLU A 196 0.52 -7.38 17.45
N LEU A 197 1.83 -7.21 17.21
CA LEU A 197 2.40 -7.44 15.89
C LEU A 197 2.63 -8.93 15.67
N ILE A 198 2.05 -9.47 14.59
CA ILE A 198 2.26 -10.83 14.10
C ILE A 198 3.18 -10.72 12.89
N VAL A 199 4.47 -11.00 13.11
CA VAL A 199 5.50 -10.90 12.06
C VAL A 199 5.59 -12.24 11.32
N LEU A 200 5.35 -12.21 10.03
CA LEU A 200 5.33 -13.38 9.15
C LEU A 200 6.27 -13.14 7.96
N ASP A 201 6.70 -14.21 7.30
CA ASP A 201 7.24 -14.09 5.94
C ASP A 201 6.12 -13.65 4.98
N GLU A 202 6.47 -12.99 3.89
CA GLU A 202 5.50 -12.38 2.98
C GLU A 202 4.50 -13.40 2.41
N ALA A 203 4.94 -14.60 2.02
CA ALA A 203 4.08 -15.63 1.46
C ALA A 203 3.05 -16.14 2.48
N THR A 204 3.47 -16.31 3.74
CA THR A 204 2.59 -16.67 4.85
C THR A 204 1.64 -15.53 5.19
N LEU A 205 2.08 -14.27 5.16
CA LEU A 205 1.23 -13.10 5.36
C LEU A 205 0.10 -13.07 4.31
N PHE A 206 0.42 -13.19 3.02
CA PHE A 206 -0.58 -13.22 1.95
C PHE A 206 -1.59 -14.35 2.11
N THR A 207 -1.13 -15.53 2.52
CA THR A 207 -2.00 -16.68 2.77
C THR A 207 -2.91 -16.42 3.98
N THR A 208 -2.34 -15.91 5.07
CA THR A 208 -3.08 -15.64 6.33
C THR A 208 -4.15 -14.57 6.12
N ARG A 209 -3.82 -13.44 5.48
CA ARG A 209 -4.78 -12.35 5.25
C ARG A 209 -5.90 -12.70 4.28
N SER A 210 -5.77 -13.79 3.51
CA SER A 210 -6.83 -14.24 2.59
C SER A 210 -8.02 -14.90 3.30
N GLN A 211 -7.88 -15.19 4.59
CA GLN A 211 -8.94 -15.72 5.45
C GLN A 211 -9.24 -14.71 6.56
N PRO A 212 -10.50 -14.57 7.01
CA PRO A 212 -10.83 -13.56 8.01
C PRO A 212 -10.34 -13.88 9.42
N GLU A 213 -9.99 -15.15 9.72
CA GLU A 213 -9.61 -15.57 11.05
C GLU A 213 -8.16 -15.23 11.40
N GLY A 214 -7.94 -14.87 12.67
CA GLY A 214 -6.59 -14.81 13.24
C GLY A 214 -5.92 -13.44 13.16
N TRP A 215 -6.52 -12.44 12.55
CA TRP A 215 -5.96 -11.10 12.40
C TRP A 215 -7.04 -10.01 12.35
N ASP A 216 -6.64 -8.77 12.57
CA ASP A 216 -7.53 -7.60 12.58
C ASP A 216 -7.07 -6.49 11.64
N VAL A 217 -5.76 -6.34 11.46
CA VAL A 217 -5.13 -5.34 10.59
C VAL A 217 -3.97 -5.98 9.84
N TRP A 218 -3.71 -5.53 8.62
CA TRP A 218 -2.49 -5.82 7.86
C TRP A 218 -2.03 -4.57 7.12
N ASN A 219 -0.75 -4.43 6.84
CA ASN A 219 -0.22 -3.36 6.01
C ASN A 219 0.57 -3.90 4.82
N GLY A 220 0.70 -3.08 3.80
CA GLY A 220 1.37 -3.33 2.55
C GLY A 220 1.21 -2.14 1.61
N ALA A 221 1.44 -2.35 0.32
CA ALA A 221 1.36 -1.29 -0.68
C ALA A 221 0.57 -1.73 -1.92
N PHE A 222 0.03 -0.75 -2.64
CA PHE A 222 -0.49 -0.92 -3.98
C PHE A 222 0.38 -0.17 -4.98
N ILE A 223 0.76 -0.85 -6.05
CA ILE A 223 1.41 -0.20 -7.19
C ILE A 223 0.38 0.62 -7.98
N LEU A 224 0.87 1.59 -8.73
CA LEU A 224 0.07 2.45 -9.62
C LEU A 224 -0.99 1.65 -10.38
N ARG A 225 -2.22 2.13 -10.29
CA ARG A 225 -3.35 1.74 -11.13
C ARG A 225 -3.78 2.95 -11.95
N THR A 226 -4.26 2.72 -13.15
CA THR A 226 -4.68 3.79 -14.07
C THR A 226 -6.18 4.03 -14.06
N ASP A 227 -6.94 3.11 -13.46
CA ASP A 227 -8.40 3.21 -13.32
C ASP A 227 -8.80 2.63 -11.95
N PRO A 228 -9.71 3.27 -11.19
CA PRO A 228 -10.12 2.81 -9.87
C PRO A 228 -10.80 1.44 -9.87
N THR A 229 -11.33 0.99 -11.00
CA THR A 229 -11.89 -0.38 -11.13
C THR A 229 -10.84 -1.48 -10.99
N GLN A 230 -9.55 -1.13 -11.06
CA GLN A 230 -8.43 -2.05 -10.86
C GLN A 230 -8.03 -2.18 -9.37
N LEU A 231 -8.64 -1.41 -8.48
CA LEU A 231 -8.38 -1.49 -7.04
C LEU A 231 -9.22 -2.62 -6.43
N PRO A 232 -8.61 -3.72 -5.97
CA PRO A 232 -9.38 -4.89 -5.56
C PRO A 232 -10.26 -4.64 -4.33
N PHE A 233 -9.89 -3.73 -3.43
CA PHE A 233 -10.71 -3.37 -2.27
C PHE A 233 -11.96 -2.53 -2.64
N LEU A 234 -11.96 -1.85 -3.80
CA LEU A 234 -13.16 -1.25 -4.37
C LEU A 234 -13.98 -2.30 -5.13
N ALA A 235 -13.30 -3.14 -5.93
CA ALA A 235 -13.92 -4.03 -6.90
C ALA A 235 -14.60 -5.26 -6.29
N SER A 236 -14.23 -5.66 -5.07
CA SER A 236 -14.74 -6.90 -4.48
C SER A 236 -14.98 -6.78 -2.99
N CYS A 237 -16.14 -7.27 -2.54
CA CYS A 237 -16.44 -7.49 -1.13
C CYS A 237 -15.63 -8.67 -0.51
N ASP A 238 -15.05 -9.54 -1.34
CA ASP A 238 -14.27 -10.69 -0.90
C ASP A 238 -12.76 -10.40 -0.79
N TYR A 239 -12.33 -9.16 -1.10
CA TYR A 239 -10.94 -8.78 -0.92
C TYR A 239 -10.57 -8.71 0.56
N SER A 240 -9.33 -9.07 0.89
CA SER A 240 -8.80 -9.09 2.26
C SER A 240 -9.04 -7.77 3.00
N GLY A 241 -9.91 -7.81 3.98
CA GLY A 241 -10.50 -6.66 4.65
C GLY A 241 -12.04 -6.72 4.63
N TRP A 242 -12.63 -7.29 3.60
CA TRP A 242 -14.10 -7.50 3.44
C TRP A 242 -14.92 -6.22 3.62
N TRP A 243 -14.38 -5.07 3.16
CA TRP A 243 -15.15 -3.84 3.15
C TRP A 243 -16.26 -3.92 2.10
N CYS A 244 -17.50 -3.94 2.59
CA CYS A 244 -18.68 -4.08 1.77
C CYS A 244 -19.86 -3.32 2.40
N SER A 245 -20.52 -2.47 1.61
CA SER A 245 -21.78 -1.84 1.95
C SER A 245 -22.64 -1.72 0.68
N PRO A 246 -23.98 -1.63 0.82
CA PRO A 246 -24.86 -1.39 -0.34
C PRO A 246 -24.51 -0.09 -1.08
N GLU A 247 -24.09 0.95 -0.37
CA GLU A 247 -23.70 2.24 -0.89
C GLU A 247 -22.43 2.11 -1.74
N LYS A 248 -21.41 1.41 -1.25
CA LYS A 248 -20.19 1.10 -1.99
C LYS A 248 -20.47 0.35 -3.27
N GLU A 249 -21.27 -0.73 -3.20
CA GLU A 249 -21.61 -1.54 -4.36
C GLU A 249 -22.38 -0.72 -5.42
N ALA A 250 -23.34 0.12 -5.00
CA ALA A 250 -24.08 0.98 -5.91
C ALA A 250 -23.18 2.04 -6.59
N ALA A 251 -22.25 2.65 -5.84
CA ALA A 251 -21.30 3.61 -6.41
C ALA A 251 -20.32 2.92 -7.36
N PHE A 252 -19.83 1.72 -7.02
CA PHE A 252 -18.93 0.95 -7.88
C PHE A 252 -19.63 0.48 -9.17
N GLU A 253 -20.91 0.05 -9.10
CA GLU A 253 -21.70 -0.28 -10.30
C GLU A 253 -21.85 0.93 -11.23
N ARG A 254 -22.09 2.14 -10.69
CA ARG A 254 -22.12 3.37 -11.50
C ARG A 254 -20.77 3.64 -12.14
N LEU A 255 -19.66 3.50 -11.39
CA LEU A 255 -18.30 3.64 -11.93
C LEU A 255 -18.04 2.69 -13.11
N LEU A 256 -18.58 1.46 -13.08
CA LEU A 256 -18.43 0.46 -14.13
C LEU A 256 -19.30 0.73 -15.35
N THR A 257 -20.51 1.25 -15.16
CA THR A 257 -21.54 1.32 -16.21
C THR A 257 -21.64 2.67 -16.90
N GLU A 258 -21.23 3.75 -16.22
CA GLU A 258 -21.23 5.07 -16.82
C GLU A 258 -20.19 5.17 -17.96
N THR A 259 -20.57 5.84 -19.04
CA THR A 259 -19.73 6.00 -20.24
C THR A 259 -19.09 7.39 -20.34
N GLU A 260 -19.65 8.38 -19.64
CA GLU A 260 -19.15 9.75 -19.57
C GLU A 260 -18.16 9.88 -18.43
N PHE A 261 -16.98 10.43 -18.70
CA PHE A 261 -15.91 10.54 -17.70
C PHE A 261 -16.35 11.29 -16.44
N GLU A 262 -17.03 12.42 -16.61
CA GLU A 262 -17.50 13.25 -15.49
C GLU A 262 -18.40 12.46 -14.53
N LYS A 263 -19.32 11.65 -15.06
CA LYS A 263 -20.20 10.81 -14.24
C LYS A 263 -19.46 9.65 -13.57
N ARG A 264 -18.49 9.08 -14.26
CA ARG A 264 -17.60 8.08 -13.66
C ARG A 264 -16.77 8.69 -12.53
N TYR A 265 -16.29 9.92 -12.73
CA TYR A 265 -15.51 10.64 -11.72
C TYR A 265 -16.38 10.97 -10.49
N GLU A 266 -17.62 11.43 -10.66
CA GLU A 266 -18.56 11.63 -9.55
C GLU A 266 -18.80 10.33 -8.75
N ALA A 267 -18.95 9.20 -9.43
CA ALA A 267 -19.09 7.89 -8.77
C ALA A 267 -17.82 7.48 -8.03
N PHE A 268 -16.64 7.80 -8.56
CA PHE A 268 -15.37 7.59 -7.90
C PHE A 268 -15.21 8.48 -6.66
N GLU A 269 -15.56 9.77 -6.71
CA GLU A 269 -15.52 10.65 -5.54
C GLU A 269 -16.45 10.16 -4.43
N GLU A 270 -17.60 9.61 -4.78
CA GLU A 270 -18.50 8.99 -3.80
C GLU A 270 -17.85 7.76 -3.17
N LEU A 271 -17.20 6.89 -3.95
CA LEU A 271 -16.43 5.74 -3.43
C LEU A 271 -15.31 6.18 -2.49
N GLN A 272 -14.56 7.21 -2.86
CA GLN A 272 -13.48 7.74 -2.02
C GLN A 272 -14.03 8.34 -0.72
N ARG A 273 -15.17 9.03 -0.76
CA ARG A 273 -15.82 9.54 0.45
C ARG A 273 -16.29 8.40 1.36
N LEU A 274 -16.93 7.37 0.81
CA LEU A 274 -17.32 6.16 1.56
C LEU A 274 -16.11 5.44 2.14
N PHE A 275 -15.00 5.38 1.39
CA PHE A 275 -13.74 4.80 1.89
C PHE A 275 -13.29 5.45 3.19
N TYR A 276 -13.37 6.77 3.30
CA TYR A 276 -13.03 7.49 4.53
C TYR A 276 -14.10 7.40 5.61
N GLU A 277 -15.36 7.54 5.28
CA GLU A 277 -16.48 7.53 6.24
C GLU A 277 -16.73 6.17 6.89
N GLU A 278 -16.60 5.10 6.12
CA GLU A 278 -16.73 3.72 6.59
C GLU A 278 -15.40 3.12 7.04
N VAL A 279 -14.31 3.84 6.81
CA VAL A 279 -12.93 3.38 7.03
C VAL A 279 -12.70 2.04 6.36
N GLY A 280 -12.84 2.03 5.04
CA GLY A 280 -12.66 0.83 4.21
C GLY A 280 -11.24 0.26 4.31
N ALA A 281 -10.27 1.17 4.43
CA ALA A 281 -8.86 0.95 4.81
C ALA A 281 -8.26 2.31 5.23
N ILE A 282 -6.97 2.38 5.43
CA ILE A 282 -6.20 3.59 5.75
C ILE A 282 -4.96 3.64 4.86
#